data_2a5cdcf853c22fb9f2835118586d940e
#
_entry.id   2a5cdcf853c22fb9f2835118586d940e
#
_cell.length_a   1.000
_cell.length_b   1.000
_cell.length_c   1.000
_cell.angle_alpha   90.00
_cell.angle_beta   90.00
_cell.angle_gamma   90.00
#
_symmetry.space_group_name_H-M   'P 1'
#
loop_
_entity.id
_entity.type
_entity.pdbx_description
1 polymer ?
#
loop_
_entity_poly.entity_id
_entity_poly.type
_entity_poly.pdbx_seq_one_letter_code
_entity_poly.pdbx_strand_id
1 'polypeptide(L)'
;MIRTSNKLFVGLASISLGSIVVVGCSAENDASPVAESAAKNTQADSVSANDYPASMYDLSHWSLTLPVDESGDGGADVIQVPELQTYMHPDYFYLNNEGHMVFTSPNKAATEVTSTNTRSEFRYESRGSDMSIEEADPRNNWALAAKEDSGDFDAIGGKMEATLHVDHVSMNAGYPDKEPAYSVVIGQIHAYQFESQDHGYGWGNEPLKISYKKWPNHKMGSVYWQYERNLDFDDPNRIDVEYLVWGSSWTDSSEPGDNGVALGEDFSYTVNVHENTMYLTFESDRLDTVRHKIDLSDNVDANGVVDTLDHPNGYTGDYLYFKAGSYNQCSTKDAPTFRYPACPGTGDLEKDLADGNYSQVTFSRLVVSESSPE
;
A
#
# COMPACT_ATOMS: atom_id res chain seq x y z
N MET A 1 -46.99 21.63 35.45
CA MET A 1 -47.08 22.86 36.34
C MET A 1 -45.79 23.63 36.21
N ILE A 2 -45.91 24.83 35.64
CA ILE A 2 -45.29 26.09 36.00
C ILE A 2 -43.81 26.21 35.69
N ARG A 3 -43.49 26.97 34.72
CA ARG A 3 -43.25 28.36 34.24
C ARG A 3 -41.76 28.72 34.23
N THR A 4 -41.28 28.93 33.02
CA THR A 4 -40.82 30.19 32.35
C THR A 4 -39.88 31.12 33.11
N SER A 5 -38.78 31.49 32.45
CA SER A 5 -38.46 32.91 32.23
C SER A 5 -37.33 33.14 31.24
N ASN A 6 -37.60 33.90 30.20
CA ASN A 6 -36.69 34.57 29.26
C ASN A 6 -35.90 35.69 29.97
N LYS A 7 -34.66 35.95 29.54
CA LYS A 7 -34.17 37.33 29.46
C LYS A 7 -33.27 37.52 28.23
N LEU A 8 -33.78 38.35 27.38
CA LEU A 8 -33.19 39.05 26.25
C LEU A 8 -32.32 40.20 26.79
N PHE A 9 -31.11 40.38 26.25
CA PHE A 9 -30.38 41.67 26.38
C PHE A 9 -29.85 42.07 25.01
N VAL A 10 -30.40 43.19 24.54
CA VAL A 10 -30.00 44.02 23.42
C VAL A 10 -29.03 45.07 23.94
N GLY A 11 -27.93 45.29 23.26
CA GLY A 11 -26.95 46.36 23.56
C GLY A 11 -26.36 46.92 22.26
N LEU A 12 -26.63 48.19 22.06
CA LEU A 12 -26.44 49.02 20.89
C LEU A 12 -24.98 49.28 20.49
N ALA A 13 -24.88 49.66 19.22
CA ALA A 13 -23.73 50.14 18.47
C ALA A 13 -23.16 51.49 19.00
N SER A 14 -21.88 51.70 18.73
CA SER A 14 -21.32 53.06 18.62
C SER A 14 -20.25 53.08 17.51
N ILE A 15 -20.54 53.91 16.55
CA ILE A 15 -19.68 54.31 15.41
C ILE A 15 -18.85 55.50 15.89
N SER A 16 -17.54 55.51 15.67
CA SER A 16 -16.71 56.71 15.69
C SER A 16 -15.86 56.83 14.45
N LEU A 17 -16.20 57.83 13.63
CA LEU A 17 -15.35 58.38 12.56
C LEU A 17 -14.16 59.16 13.20
N GLY A 18 -12.97 58.92 12.67
CA GLY A 18 -11.76 59.71 13.00
C GLY A 18 -10.92 59.94 11.75
N SER A 19 -10.68 61.18 11.48
CA SER A 19 -10.25 61.84 10.26
C SER A 19 -8.81 61.59 9.82
N ILE A 20 -8.63 61.72 8.54
CA ILE A 20 -7.43 61.72 7.68
C ILE A 20 -6.46 62.82 8.10
N VAL A 21 -5.18 62.52 8.22
CA VAL A 21 -4.06 63.49 8.02
C VAL A 21 -3.11 62.94 7.00
N VAL A 22 -3.03 63.62 5.87
CA VAL A 22 -2.05 63.42 4.80
C VAL A 22 -0.81 64.24 5.18
N VAL A 23 0.33 63.62 5.33
CA VAL A 23 1.64 64.28 5.30
C VAL A 23 2.45 63.55 4.23
N GLY A 24 2.69 64.25 3.14
CA GLY A 24 3.63 63.86 2.12
C GLY A 24 5.07 64.20 2.55
N CYS A 25 5.97 63.29 2.33
CA CYS A 25 7.40 63.58 2.15
C CYS A 25 7.94 62.61 1.08
N SER A 26 8.45 63.23 0.06
CA SER A 26 9.27 62.66 -1.00
C SER A 26 10.63 62.29 -0.45
N ALA A 27 11.17 61.17 -0.83
CA ALA A 27 12.56 61.02 -1.25
C ALA A 27 12.95 59.53 -1.39
N GLU A 28 13.51 59.34 -2.49
CA GLU A 28 14.67 58.54 -2.91
C GLU A 28 14.45 57.05 -3.22
N ASN A 29 14.60 56.84 -4.52
CA ASN A 29 14.84 55.54 -5.14
C ASN A 29 16.11 54.91 -4.62
N ASP A 30 15.98 53.73 -4.00
CA ASP A 30 17.06 52.76 -3.98
C ASP A 30 16.51 51.43 -4.49
N ALA A 31 16.76 51.19 -5.79
CA ALA A 31 16.37 49.97 -6.47
C ALA A 31 17.41 48.88 -6.19
N SER A 32 17.16 48.05 -5.18
CA SER A 32 17.80 46.74 -5.12
C SER A 32 17.12 45.81 -6.14
N PRO A 33 17.88 45.08 -6.95
CA PRO A 33 17.28 44.16 -7.91
C PRO A 33 16.61 43.00 -7.18
N VAL A 34 15.31 42.92 -7.38
CA VAL A 34 14.54 41.68 -7.07
C VAL A 34 15.11 40.61 -7.99
N ALA A 35 15.78 39.63 -7.40
CA ALA A 35 16.15 38.42 -8.11
C ALA A 35 14.87 37.72 -8.56
N GLU A 36 14.58 37.87 -9.83
CA GLU A 36 13.59 37.08 -10.56
C GLU A 36 14.06 35.64 -10.48
N SER A 37 13.47 34.85 -9.57
CA SER A 37 13.63 33.44 -9.55
C SER A 37 13.03 32.88 -10.84
N ALA A 38 13.91 32.69 -11.83
CA ALA A 38 13.59 31.95 -13.03
C ALA A 38 13.09 30.55 -12.55
N ALA A 39 11.80 30.35 -12.64
CA ALA A 39 11.23 29.01 -12.61
C ALA A 39 11.97 28.21 -13.69
N LYS A 40 12.84 27.31 -13.29
CA LYS A 40 13.36 26.27 -14.14
C LYS A 40 12.15 25.50 -14.65
N ASN A 41 11.81 25.76 -15.90
CA ASN A 41 10.96 24.89 -16.69
C ASN A 41 11.75 23.59 -16.83
N THR A 42 11.57 22.65 -15.88
CA THR A 42 12.05 21.29 -16.03
C THR A 42 11.17 20.68 -17.10
N GLN A 43 11.66 20.78 -18.33
CA GLN A 43 11.22 19.92 -19.40
C GLN A 43 11.39 18.50 -18.86
N ALA A 44 10.30 17.74 -18.73
CA ALA A 44 10.38 16.35 -18.37
C ALA A 44 11.26 15.69 -19.44
N ASP A 45 12.44 15.24 -19.02
CA ASP A 45 13.30 14.45 -19.89
C ASP A 45 12.49 13.23 -20.30
N SER A 46 12.32 13.00 -21.59
CA SER A 46 11.62 11.81 -22.10
C SER A 46 12.35 10.57 -21.61
N VAL A 47 11.63 9.68 -20.90
CA VAL A 47 12.16 8.40 -20.46
C VAL A 47 12.79 7.68 -21.65
N SER A 48 14.06 7.32 -21.53
CA SER A 48 14.77 6.54 -22.53
C SER A 48 14.41 5.06 -22.35
N ALA A 49 14.34 4.31 -23.43
CA ALA A 49 14.12 2.87 -23.39
C ALA A 49 15.20 2.07 -22.60
N ASN A 50 16.24 2.74 -22.15
CA ASN A 50 17.32 2.19 -21.35
C ASN A 50 17.34 2.71 -19.89
N ASP A 51 16.35 3.48 -19.47
CA ASP A 51 16.30 3.99 -18.11
C ASP A 51 15.74 2.89 -17.17
N TYR A 52 16.52 2.53 -16.17
CA TYR A 52 16.09 1.60 -15.14
C TYR A 52 15.20 2.32 -14.12
N PRO A 53 14.21 1.64 -13.50
CA PRO A 53 13.38 2.23 -12.45
C PRO A 53 14.18 2.86 -11.31
N ALA A 54 15.31 2.28 -10.92
CA ALA A 54 16.20 2.84 -9.90
C ALA A 54 16.89 4.17 -10.32
N SER A 55 16.83 4.58 -11.58
CA SER A 55 17.32 5.90 -11.99
C SER A 55 16.36 7.04 -11.62
N MET A 56 15.09 6.72 -11.35
CA MET A 56 14.03 7.68 -11.02
C MET A 56 13.48 7.52 -9.60
N TYR A 57 13.64 6.32 -9.01
CA TYR A 57 13.15 5.98 -7.68
C TYR A 57 14.29 5.48 -6.80
N ASP A 58 14.24 5.79 -5.52
CA ASP A 58 15.17 5.20 -4.56
C ASP A 58 14.79 3.74 -4.28
N LEU A 59 15.44 2.82 -4.97
CA LEU A 59 15.27 1.38 -4.81
C LEU A 59 16.41 0.74 -4.02
N SER A 60 17.23 1.52 -3.33
CA SER A 60 18.41 1.03 -2.58
C SER A 60 18.09 0.11 -1.40
N HIS A 61 16.81 0.01 -1.04
CA HIS A 61 16.30 -0.83 0.04
C HIS A 61 15.16 -1.75 -0.42
N TRP A 62 15.10 -2.09 -1.71
CA TRP A 62 14.05 -2.96 -2.22
C TRP A 62 14.64 -4.18 -2.94
N SER A 63 14.08 -5.35 -2.68
CA SER A 63 14.16 -6.51 -3.55
C SER A 63 12.86 -6.68 -4.32
N LEU A 64 12.88 -7.42 -5.42
CA LEU A 64 11.73 -7.58 -6.32
C LEU A 64 11.50 -9.06 -6.61
N THR A 65 10.32 -9.56 -6.28
CA THR A 65 9.85 -10.87 -6.75
C THR A 65 9.14 -10.71 -8.09
N LEU A 66 9.51 -11.53 -9.08
CA LEU A 66 8.94 -11.53 -10.43
C LEU A 66 8.22 -12.85 -10.74
N PRO A 67 7.18 -12.83 -11.61
CA PRO A 67 6.44 -14.03 -11.96
C PRO A 67 7.15 -14.86 -13.06
N VAL A 68 8.46 -15.01 -12.94
CA VAL A 68 9.32 -15.79 -13.85
C VAL A 68 10.20 -16.75 -13.07
N ASP A 69 10.66 -17.82 -13.71
CA ASP A 69 11.65 -18.79 -13.20
C ASP A 69 12.75 -18.91 -14.26
N GLU A 70 13.50 -17.83 -14.46
CA GLU A 70 14.65 -17.79 -15.38
C GLU A 70 15.88 -18.48 -14.78
N SER A 71 15.94 -18.50 -13.44
CA SER A 71 16.98 -19.24 -12.70
C SER A 71 16.84 -20.75 -12.86
N GLY A 72 15.63 -21.25 -13.09
CA GLY A 72 15.31 -22.67 -13.28
C GLY A 72 15.30 -23.46 -11.98
N ASP A 73 15.11 -22.82 -10.84
CA ASP A 73 15.06 -23.46 -9.51
C ASP A 73 13.66 -23.92 -9.10
N GLY A 74 12.62 -23.59 -9.90
CA GLY A 74 11.23 -24.01 -9.74
C GLY A 74 10.39 -23.03 -8.90
N GLY A 75 10.92 -21.88 -8.56
CA GLY A 75 10.28 -20.78 -7.86
C GLY A 75 10.19 -19.51 -8.69
N ALA A 76 9.53 -18.49 -8.17
CA ALA A 76 9.58 -17.14 -8.73
C ALA A 76 10.94 -16.50 -8.44
N ASP A 77 11.53 -15.85 -9.44
CA ASP A 77 12.83 -15.19 -9.27
C ASP A 77 12.73 -13.98 -8.33
N VAL A 78 13.75 -13.81 -7.49
CA VAL A 78 13.92 -12.67 -6.60
C VAL A 78 15.16 -11.87 -7.01
N ILE A 79 14.94 -10.66 -7.50
CA ILE A 79 16.01 -9.71 -7.84
C ILE A 79 16.43 -8.99 -6.57
N GLN A 80 17.65 -9.23 -6.12
CA GLN A 80 18.19 -8.66 -4.89
C GLN A 80 18.53 -7.18 -5.03
N VAL A 81 18.62 -6.46 -3.88
CA VAL A 81 18.86 -5.02 -3.83
C VAL A 81 20.02 -4.55 -4.73
N PRO A 82 21.24 -5.16 -4.71
CA PRO A 82 22.33 -4.70 -5.57
C PRO A 82 22.03 -4.83 -7.06
N GLU A 83 21.33 -5.88 -7.46
CA GLU A 83 20.98 -6.15 -8.85
C GLU A 83 19.87 -5.21 -9.33
N LEU A 84 18.88 -4.94 -8.48
CA LEU A 84 17.71 -4.12 -8.80
C LEU A 84 18.10 -2.69 -9.24
N GLN A 85 19.29 -2.19 -8.83
CA GLN A 85 19.75 -0.85 -9.17
C GLN A 85 19.95 -0.64 -10.68
N THR A 86 20.12 -1.72 -11.44
CA THR A 86 20.29 -1.68 -12.90
C THR A 86 19.39 -2.69 -13.60
N TYR A 87 18.28 -3.05 -12.96
CA TYR A 87 17.35 -4.05 -13.46
C TYR A 87 16.05 -3.44 -13.92
N MET A 88 15.51 -4.00 -14.97
CA MET A 88 14.12 -3.90 -15.42
C MET A 88 13.74 -5.18 -16.16
N HIS A 89 12.46 -5.51 -16.17
CA HIS A 89 11.91 -6.57 -17.00
C HIS A 89 10.87 -5.97 -17.94
N PRO A 90 11.01 -6.10 -19.28
CA PRO A 90 10.17 -5.38 -20.24
C PRO A 90 8.66 -5.68 -20.09
N ASP A 91 8.31 -6.83 -19.53
CA ASP A 91 6.94 -7.30 -19.41
C ASP A 91 6.36 -7.16 -17.99
N TYR A 92 7.22 -7.25 -16.95
CA TYR A 92 6.74 -7.40 -15.59
C TYR A 92 7.15 -6.28 -14.63
N PHE A 93 8.26 -5.55 -14.94
CA PHE A 93 8.72 -4.44 -14.13
C PHE A 93 9.52 -3.43 -14.95
N TYR A 94 8.95 -2.30 -15.28
CA TYR A 94 9.56 -1.30 -16.16
C TYR A 94 9.03 0.12 -15.87
N LEU A 95 9.62 1.13 -16.51
CA LEU A 95 9.08 2.49 -16.54
C LEU A 95 8.18 2.68 -17.76
N ASN A 96 6.99 3.26 -17.55
CA ASN A 96 6.16 3.74 -18.66
C ASN A 96 6.70 5.04 -19.25
N ASN A 97 6.04 5.59 -20.27
CA ASN A 97 6.47 6.82 -20.93
C ASN A 97 6.43 8.07 -20.03
N GLU A 98 5.74 8.00 -18.90
CA GLU A 98 5.64 9.07 -17.91
C GLU A 98 6.70 8.94 -16.80
N GLY A 99 7.49 7.86 -16.84
CA GLY A 99 8.51 7.55 -15.84
C GLY A 99 7.93 6.89 -14.59
N HIS A 100 6.74 6.32 -14.65
CA HIS A 100 6.14 5.60 -13.54
C HIS A 100 6.47 4.11 -13.58
N MET A 101 6.64 3.49 -12.40
CA MET A 101 6.93 2.07 -12.29
C MET A 101 5.69 1.22 -12.55
N VAL A 102 5.75 0.34 -13.53
CA VAL A 102 4.69 -0.62 -13.88
C VAL A 102 5.04 -2.00 -13.35
N PHE A 103 4.08 -2.63 -12.68
CA PHE A 103 4.16 -3.99 -12.16
C PHE A 103 3.05 -4.83 -12.78
N THR A 104 3.40 -5.95 -13.42
CA THR A 104 2.43 -6.83 -14.09
C THR A 104 2.53 -8.25 -13.55
N SER A 105 1.39 -8.87 -13.25
CA SER A 105 1.30 -10.24 -12.72
C SER A 105 0.22 -11.03 -13.47
N PRO A 106 0.58 -11.97 -14.37
CA PRO A 106 -0.39 -12.82 -15.05
C PRO A 106 -0.99 -13.85 -14.10
N ASN A 107 -2.18 -14.39 -14.43
CA ASN A 107 -2.85 -15.39 -13.59
C ASN A 107 -2.09 -16.72 -13.51
N LYS A 108 -1.28 -17.04 -14.50
CA LYS A 108 -0.49 -18.28 -14.58
C LYS A 108 0.96 -17.95 -14.93
N ALA A 109 1.82 -18.11 -13.95
CA ALA A 109 3.27 -17.92 -14.07
C ALA A 109 3.97 -18.55 -12.85
N ALA A 110 5.27 -18.36 -12.71
CA ALA A 110 6.01 -18.81 -11.55
C ALA A 110 5.49 -18.11 -10.27
N THR A 111 5.51 -18.84 -9.16
CA THR A 111 5.12 -18.36 -7.83
C THR A 111 6.23 -18.70 -6.83
N GLU A 112 6.32 -17.93 -5.75
CA GLU A 112 7.15 -18.33 -4.61
C GLU A 112 6.74 -19.72 -4.11
N VAL A 113 7.70 -20.46 -3.58
CA VAL A 113 7.51 -21.88 -3.14
C VAL A 113 6.35 -22.00 -2.12
N THR A 114 6.18 -20.99 -1.28
CA THR A 114 5.14 -20.94 -0.23
C THR A 114 3.83 -20.29 -0.68
N SER A 115 3.76 -19.79 -1.92
CA SER A 115 2.60 -19.09 -2.47
C SER A 115 2.00 -19.83 -3.67
N THR A 116 0.72 -19.60 -3.93
CA THR A 116 0.03 -20.07 -5.13
C THR A 116 -0.37 -18.92 -6.05
N ASN A 117 -0.01 -17.71 -5.70
CA ASN A 117 -0.41 -16.49 -6.41
C ASN A 117 0.82 -15.82 -7.01
N THR A 118 0.69 -15.38 -8.23
CA THR A 118 1.77 -14.68 -8.96
C THR A 118 1.92 -13.25 -8.46
N ARG A 119 3.12 -12.70 -8.59
CA ARG A 119 3.39 -11.32 -8.21
C ARG A 119 4.52 -10.71 -9.02
N SER A 120 4.43 -9.41 -9.25
CA SER A 120 5.54 -8.51 -9.47
C SER A 120 5.50 -7.53 -8.31
N GLU A 121 6.33 -7.74 -7.29
CA GLU A 121 6.14 -7.10 -6.00
C GLU A 121 7.47 -6.88 -5.29
N PHE A 122 7.64 -5.67 -4.77
CA PHE A 122 8.74 -5.30 -3.91
C PHE A 122 8.61 -5.85 -2.49
N ARG A 123 9.75 -6.15 -1.87
CA ARG A 123 9.95 -6.33 -0.44
C ARG A 123 10.95 -5.30 0.06
N TYR A 124 10.63 -4.60 1.14
CA TYR A 124 11.57 -3.66 1.76
C TYR A 124 12.64 -4.41 2.55
N GLU A 125 13.89 -4.06 2.28
CA GLU A 125 15.10 -4.66 2.85
C GLU A 125 15.85 -3.58 3.63
N SER A 126 15.69 -3.52 4.94
CA SER A 126 16.39 -2.53 5.78
C SER A 126 17.90 -2.65 5.66
N ARG A 127 18.41 -3.85 5.44
CA ARG A 127 19.86 -4.14 5.19
C ARG A 127 20.41 -3.46 3.94
N GLY A 128 19.56 -2.98 3.03
CA GLY A 128 19.98 -2.44 1.75
C GLY A 128 20.83 -3.42 0.96
N SER A 129 22.01 -2.98 0.52
CA SER A 129 22.96 -3.80 -0.26
C SER A 129 23.88 -4.72 0.58
N ASP A 130 23.78 -4.71 1.91
CA ASP A 130 24.57 -5.58 2.77
C ASP A 130 24.01 -7.02 2.82
N MET A 131 24.34 -7.79 1.81
CA MET A 131 23.89 -9.18 1.67
C MET A 131 24.53 -10.14 2.70
N SER A 132 25.39 -9.68 3.61
CA SER A 132 25.87 -10.46 4.75
C SER A 132 24.86 -10.53 5.91
N ILE A 133 23.86 -9.66 5.89
CA ILE A 133 22.70 -9.70 6.80
C ILE A 133 21.63 -10.58 6.15
N GLU A 134 21.25 -11.66 6.83
CA GLU A 134 20.22 -12.59 6.33
C GLU A 134 18.85 -11.91 6.23
N GLU A 135 17.99 -12.44 5.37
CA GLU A 135 16.64 -11.89 5.17
C GLU A 135 15.82 -11.86 6.46
N ALA A 136 16.00 -12.89 7.28
CA ALA A 136 15.31 -13.08 8.56
C ALA A 136 16.01 -12.39 9.76
N ASP A 137 17.13 -11.69 9.53
CA ASP A 137 17.85 -11.01 10.61
C ASP A 137 17.02 -9.80 11.12
N PRO A 138 16.95 -9.55 12.43
CA PRO A 138 16.31 -8.33 12.99
C PRO A 138 16.77 -7.05 12.31
N ARG A 139 18.06 -6.95 11.95
CA ARG A 139 18.62 -5.77 11.25
C ARG A 139 18.12 -5.59 9.81
N ASN A 140 17.36 -6.54 9.29
CA ASN A 140 16.71 -6.44 7.99
C ASN A 140 15.19 -6.20 8.08
N ASN A 141 14.66 -6.10 9.28
CA ASN A 141 13.24 -5.99 9.55
C ASN A 141 12.99 -4.93 10.62
N TRP A 142 11.76 -4.52 10.79
CA TRP A 142 11.35 -3.65 11.88
C TRP A 142 10.41 -4.39 12.84
N ALA A 143 10.25 -3.86 14.04
CA ALA A 143 9.41 -4.42 15.08
C ALA A 143 8.46 -3.37 15.67
N LEU A 144 7.48 -3.83 16.43
CA LEU A 144 6.66 -2.96 17.28
C LEU A 144 7.45 -2.58 18.55
N ALA A 145 7.15 -1.42 19.13
CA ALA A 145 7.79 -0.97 20.39
C ALA A 145 7.52 -1.95 21.55
N ALA A 146 6.36 -2.62 21.54
CA ALA A 146 5.99 -3.61 22.56
C ALA A 146 6.77 -4.92 22.46
N LYS A 147 7.53 -5.17 21.38
CA LYS A 147 8.38 -6.35 21.30
C LYS A 147 9.53 -6.28 22.30
N GLU A 148 9.75 -7.36 23.08
CA GLU A 148 10.71 -7.38 24.19
C GLU A 148 12.16 -7.02 23.74
N ASP A 149 12.55 -7.50 22.55
CA ASP A 149 13.87 -7.29 21.95
C ASP A 149 13.85 -6.28 20.79
N SER A 150 12.89 -5.36 20.78
CA SER A 150 12.71 -4.36 19.69
C SER A 150 13.96 -3.53 19.40
N GLY A 151 14.85 -3.37 20.38
CA GLY A 151 16.12 -2.66 20.21
C GLY A 151 17.18 -3.39 19.35
N ASP A 152 16.95 -4.65 19.02
CA ASP A 152 17.83 -5.44 18.14
C ASP A 152 17.46 -5.29 16.65
N PHE A 153 16.31 -4.65 16.38
CA PHE A 153 15.80 -4.43 15.04
C PHE A 153 16.36 -3.15 14.41
N ASP A 154 16.33 -3.10 13.07
CA ASP A 154 16.75 -1.90 12.34
C ASP A 154 15.93 -0.68 12.73
N ALA A 155 14.61 -0.85 12.89
CA ALA A 155 13.70 0.21 13.26
C ALA A 155 12.55 -0.27 14.16
N ILE A 156 11.93 0.67 14.87
CA ILE A 156 10.66 0.50 15.56
C ILE A 156 9.58 1.17 14.71
N GLY A 157 8.77 0.34 14.04
CA GLY A 157 7.80 0.82 13.07
C GLY A 157 8.44 1.33 11.78
N GLY A 158 7.71 2.14 11.03
CA GLY A 158 8.14 2.71 9.77
C GLY A 158 6.97 3.36 9.03
N LYS A 159 7.27 4.10 7.97
CA LYS A 159 6.26 4.77 7.17
C LYS A 159 6.46 4.48 5.69
N MET A 160 5.40 4.02 5.03
CA MET A 160 5.34 3.81 3.59
C MET A 160 4.29 4.73 2.97
N GLU A 161 4.67 5.47 1.93
CA GLU A 161 3.81 6.38 1.17
C GLU A 161 3.83 5.97 -0.29
N ALA A 162 2.65 5.84 -0.90
CA ALA A 162 2.52 5.53 -2.31
C ALA A 162 1.44 6.38 -2.98
N THR A 163 1.68 6.71 -4.25
CA THR A 163 0.68 7.21 -5.21
C THR A 163 0.69 6.29 -6.41
N LEU A 164 -0.46 5.82 -6.80
CA LEU A 164 -0.59 4.78 -7.82
C LEU A 164 -1.97 4.82 -8.49
N HIS A 165 -2.07 4.09 -9.58
CA HIS A 165 -3.35 3.62 -10.10
C HIS A 165 -3.29 2.13 -10.42
N VAL A 166 -4.44 1.48 -10.42
CA VAL A 166 -4.58 0.11 -10.91
C VAL A 166 -4.98 0.17 -12.38
N ASP A 167 -4.15 -0.39 -13.24
CA ASP A 167 -4.41 -0.42 -14.69
C ASP A 167 -5.39 -1.53 -15.05
N HIS A 168 -5.23 -2.68 -14.37
CA HIS A 168 -6.00 -3.87 -14.68
C HIS A 168 -6.08 -4.83 -13.48
N VAL A 169 -7.21 -5.52 -13.35
CA VAL A 169 -7.37 -6.70 -12.50
C VAL A 169 -7.89 -7.86 -13.33
N SER A 170 -7.57 -9.09 -12.95
CA SER A 170 -8.06 -10.26 -13.70
C SER A 170 -9.56 -10.19 -13.91
N MET A 171 -9.99 -10.30 -15.16
CA MET A 171 -11.41 -10.25 -15.55
C MET A 171 -12.10 -11.62 -15.47
N ASN A 172 -11.33 -12.68 -15.24
CA ASN A 172 -11.81 -14.06 -15.26
C ASN A 172 -11.46 -14.75 -13.94
N ALA A 173 -12.42 -15.45 -13.35
CA ALA A 173 -12.20 -16.27 -12.16
C ALA A 173 -12.97 -17.59 -12.29
N GLY A 174 -12.33 -18.70 -11.97
CA GLY A 174 -12.99 -20.01 -11.93
C GLY A 174 -14.00 -20.12 -10.79
N TYR A 175 -13.80 -19.32 -9.74
CA TYR A 175 -14.68 -19.25 -8.57
C TYR A 175 -15.01 -17.78 -8.25
N PRO A 176 -15.94 -17.17 -9.01
CA PRO A 176 -16.22 -15.72 -8.90
C PRO A 176 -16.81 -15.27 -7.55
N ASP A 177 -17.39 -16.19 -6.81
CA ASP A 177 -17.99 -15.91 -5.50
C ASP A 177 -16.96 -15.88 -4.35
N LYS A 178 -15.69 -16.22 -4.62
CA LYS A 178 -14.63 -16.09 -3.62
C LYS A 178 -14.28 -14.62 -3.43
N GLU A 179 -14.11 -14.23 -2.18
CA GLU A 179 -13.83 -12.84 -1.78
C GLU A 179 -12.66 -12.21 -2.55
N PRO A 180 -11.50 -12.87 -2.73
CA PRO A 180 -10.38 -12.31 -3.48
C PRO A 180 -10.56 -12.28 -5.00
N ALA A 181 -11.65 -12.81 -5.57
CA ALA A 181 -11.86 -12.75 -7.02
C ALA A 181 -11.88 -11.31 -7.54
N TYR A 182 -11.24 -11.09 -8.69
CA TYR A 182 -11.18 -9.79 -9.37
C TYR A 182 -10.42 -8.70 -8.60
N SER A 183 -9.45 -9.09 -7.78
CA SER A 183 -8.68 -8.14 -6.96
C SER A 183 -7.17 -8.29 -7.13
N VAL A 184 -6.47 -7.25 -6.71
CA VAL A 184 -5.01 -7.18 -6.61
C VAL A 184 -4.65 -6.53 -5.27
N VAL A 185 -3.64 -7.05 -4.59
CA VAL A 185 -3.02 -6.38 -3.44
C VAL A 185 -1.92 -5.47 -3.94
N ILE A 186 -1.92 -4.23 -3.44
CA ILE A 186 -1.07 -3.13 -3.92
C ILE A 186 -0.11 -2.58 -2.86
N GLY A 187 -0.25 -3.03 -1.62
CA GLY A 187 0.62 -2.66 -0.51
C GLY A 187 0.36 -3.57 0.68
N GLN A 188 1.40 -3.90 1.43
CA GLN A 188 1.31 -4.80 2.57
C GLN A 188 2.27 -4.40 3.68
N ILE A 189 1.94 -4.81 4.90
CA ILE A 189 2.89 -5.17 5.94
C ILE A 189 2.81 -6.69 6.06
N HIS A 190 3.96 -7.34 6.03
CA HIS A 190 4.04 -8.79 6.12
C HIS A 190 4.86 -9.18 7.34
N ALA A 191 4.43 -10.21 8.05
CA ALA A 191 5.18 -10.76 9.17
C ALA A 191 6.13 -11.87 8.68
N TYR A 192 7.32 -11.92 9.28
CA TYR A 192 8.26 -12.99 9.11
C TYR A 192 8.22 -13.90 10.34
N GLN A 193 8.04 -15.19 10.13
CA GLN A 193 8.00 -16.14 11.23
C GLN A 193 9.37 -16.70 11.57
N PHE A 194 9.61 -16.84 12.87
CA PHE A 194 10.68 -17.66 13.44
C PHE A 194 10.12 -18.87 14.16
N GLU A 195 10.63 -20.05 13.86
CA GLU A 195 10.27 -21.31 14.51
C GLU A 195 10.46 -21.31 16.03
N SER A 196 11.21 -20.36 16.58
CA SER A 196 11.54 -20.28 18.00
C SER A 196 10.78 -19.19 18.77
N GLN A 197 9.78 -18.53 18.18
CA GLN A 197 9.05 -17.47 18.85
C GLN A 197 7.92 -18.03 19.71
N ASP A 198 8.01 -17.76 21.01
CA ASP A 198 6.97 -18.12 21.98
C ASP A 198 5.71 -17.24 21.86
N HIS A 199 5.73 -16.17 21.04
CA HIS A 199 4.68 -15.13 20.99
C HIS A 199 4.31 -14.66 19.59
N GLY A 200 5.00 -15.08 18.52
CA GLY A 200 4.67 -14.75 17.14
C GLY A 200 3.98 -15.94 16.46
N TYR A 201 2.91 -15.69 15.77
CA TYR A 201 2.23 -16.71 14.96
C TYR A 201 2.47 -16.54 13.47
N GLY A 202 3.25 -15.54 13.11
CA GLY A 202 3.48 -14.93 11.83
C GLY A 202 4.00 -15.79 10.67
N TRP A 203 3.39 -16.94 10.38
CA TRP A 203 3.66 -17.69 9.15
C TRP A 203 3.17 -16.95 7.92
N GLY A 204 3.79 -15.80 7.66
CA GLY A 204 3.37 -14.98 6.55
C GLY A 204 2.02 -14.32 6.79
N ASN A 205 1.65 -14.07 8.05
CA ASN A 205 0.49 -13.28 8.38
C ASN A 205 0.70 -11.83 7.96
N GLU A 206 -0.34 -11.18 7.51
CA GLU A 206 -0.27 -9.81 7.03
C GLU A 206 -1.10 -8.87 7.92
N PRO A 207 -0.46 -8.12 8.86
CA PRO A 207 -1.18 -7.10 9.62
C PRO A 207 -1.81 -6.02 8.74
N LEU A 208 -1.37 -5.93 7.49
CA LEU A 208 -1.97 -5.06 6.50
C LEU A 208 -1.90 -5.67 5.10
N LYS A 209 -3.04 -5.70 4.44
CA LYS A 209 -3.16 -5.76 2.97
C LYS A 209 -3.99 -4.59 2.50
N ILE A 210 -3.54 -3.86 1.48
CA ILE A 210 -4.32 -2.84 0.77
C ILE A 210 -4.69 -3.46 -0.57
N SER A 211 -5.98 -3.56 -0.84
CA SER A 211 -6.52 -4.25 -2.00
C SER A 211 -7.40 -3.34 -2.85
N TYR A 212 -7.30 -3.50 -4.16
CA TYR A 212 -8.25 -2.97 -5.12
C TYR A 212 -9.03 -4.13 -5.76
N LYS A 213 -10.35 -3.99 -5.86
CA LYS A 213 -11.23 -4.98 -6.48
C LYS A 213 -12.19 -4.34 -7.45
N LYS A 214 -12.36 -4.94 -8.62
CA LYS A 214 -13.32 -4.48 -9.62
C LYS A 214 -13.93 -5.66 -10.35
N TRP A 215 -15.25 -5.80 -10.23
CA TRP A 215 -16.00 -6.81 -10.95
C TRP A 215 -15.95 -6.55 -12.46
N PRO A 216 -15.94 -7.60 -13.31
CA PRO A 216 -15.74 -7.45 -14.75
C PRO A 216 -16.73 -6.49 -15.44
N ASN A 217 -17.96 -6.43 -14.95
CA ASN A 217 -19.03 -5.61 -15.52
C ASN A 217 -19.14 -4.20 -14.92
N HIS A 218 -18.29 -3.87 -13.92
CA HIS A 218 -18.30 -2.57 -13.26
C HIS A 218 -17.41 -1.58 -14.00
N LYS A 219 -17.79 -0.31 -13.94
CA LYS A 219 -16.94 0.80 -14.38
C LYS A 219 -15.93 1.18 -13.31
N MET A 220 -16.37 1.12 -12.05
CA MET A 220 -15.61 1.51 -10.88
C MET A 220 -15.23 0.27 -10.07
N GLY A 221 -14.10 0.36 -9.40
CA GLY A 221 -13.67 -0.61 -8.40
C GLY A 221 -13.79 -0.05 -7.00
N SER A 222 -13.40 -0.86 -6.03
CA SER A 222 -13.40 -0.51 -4.60
C SER A 222 -12.02 -0.70 -4.02
N VAL A 223 -11.66 0.13 -3.04
CA VAL A 223 -10.42 0.05 -2.28
C VAL A 223 -10.74 -0.40 -0.86
N TYR A 224 -9.96 -1.32 -0.35
CA TYR A 224 -10.08 -1.89 0.99
C TYR A 224 -8.72 -1.95 1.65
N TRP A 225 -8.71 -2.02 2.97
CA TRP A 225 -7.59 -2.61 3.67
C TRP A 225 -8.09 -3.75 4.56
N GLN A 226 -7.21 -4.70 4.82
CA GLN A 226 -7.51 -5.89 5.60
C GLN A 226 -6.45 -6.07 6.68
N TYR A 227 -6.91 -6.50 7.85
CA TYR A 227 -6.08 -6.98 8.94
C TYR A 227 -6.26 -8.48 9.05
N GLU A 228 -5.21 -9.27 8.88
CA GLU A 228 -5.25 -10.69 9.13
C GLU A 228 -5.03 -10.96 10.62
N ARG A 229 -5.92 -11.74 11.24
CA ARG A 229 -5.72 -12.18 12.62
C ARG A 229 -4.42 -12.92 12.76
N ASN A 230 -3.63 -12.61 13.79
CA ASN A 230 -2.32 -13.21 13.98
C ASN A 230 -2.42 -14.56 14.68
N LEU A 231 -2.75 -15.58 13.92
CA LEU A 231 -2.98 -16.94 14.38
C LEU A 231 -2.12 -17.95 13.61
N ASP A 232 -2.03 -19.17 14.11
CA ASP A 232 -1.34 -20.28 13.46
C ASP A 232 -1.89 -20.53 12.05
N PHE A 233 -1.01 -21.04 11.17
CA PHE A 233 -1.30 -21.24 9.74
C PHE A 233 -2.57 -22.06 9.48
N ASP A 234 -2.88 -23.05 10.30
CA ASP A 234 -4.01 -23.96 10.17
C ASP A 234 -5.21 -23.60 11.08
N ASP A 235 -5.13 -22.49 11.83
CA ASP A 235 -6.26 -22.02 12.63
C ASP A 235 -7.39 -21.52 11.70
N PRO A 236 -8.61 -22.07 11.84
CA PRO A 236 -9.75 -21.66 11.01
C PRO A 236 -10.21 -20.22 11.24
N ASN A 237 -9.78 -19.58 12.33
CA ASN A 237 -10.07 -18.19 12.63
C ASN A 237 -9.01 -17.23 12.06
N ARG A 238 -7.93 -17.73 11.47
CA ARG A 238 -6.96 -16.93 10.72
C ARG A 238 -7.62 -16.46 9.43
N ILE A 239 -8.23 -15.31 9.49
CA ILE A 239 -8.94 -14.67 8.38
C ILE A 239 -8.56 -13.20 8.29
N ASP A 240 -8.79 -12.63 7.14
CA ASP A 240 -8.75 -11.18 6.95
C ASP A 240 -10.02 -10.52 7.48
N VAL A 241 -9.85 -9.54 8.35
CA VAL A 241 -10.90 -8.61 8.74
C VAL A 241 -10.84 -7.41 7.82
N GLU A 242 -11.93 -7.15 7.11
CA GLU A 242 -12.00 -6.15 6.04
C GLU A 242 -12.50 -4.79 6.53
N TYR A 243 -11.89 -3.73 6.00
CA TYR A 243 -12.29 -2.36 6.21
C TYR A 243 -12.39 -1.63 4.87
N LEU A 244 -13.59 -1.15 4.57
CA LEU A 244 -13.84 -0.39 3.33
C LEU A 244 -13.16 0.97 3.40
N VAL A 245 -12.47 1.33 2.32
CA VAL A 245 -11.96 2.69 2.07
C VAL A 245 -12.91 3.45 1.15
N TRP A 246 -13.07 2.98 -0.08
CA TRP A 246 -13.97 3.56 -1.06
C TRP A 246 -14.68 2.48 -1.85
N GLY A 247 -15.91 2.75 -2.24
CA GLY A 247 -16.68 1.87 -3.09
C GLY A 247 -17.75 1.08 -2.37
N SER A 248 -17.90 -0.19 -2.70
CA SER A 248 -18.85 -1.15 -2.11
C SER A 248 -18.12 -2.13 -1.20
N SER A 249 -18.80 -2.82 -0.30
CA SER A 249 -18.16 -3.83 0.55
C SER A 249 -17.58 -4.99 -0.28
N TRP A 250 -16.63 -5.71 0.29
CA TRP A 250 -15.84 -6.77 -0.39
C TRP A 250 -16.69 -7.85 -1.05
N THR A 251 -17.82 -8.17 -0.44
CA THR A 251 -18.77 -9.18 -0.91
C THR A 251 -19.95 -8.60 -1.70
N ASP A 252 -20.11 -7.27 -1.73
CA ASP A 252 -21.19 -6.63 -2.46
C ASP A 252 -20.82 -6.47 -3.93
N SER A 253 -21.49 -7.23 -4.81
CA SER A 253 -21.28 -7.19 -6.25
C SER A 253 -22.03 -6.01 -6.95
N SER A 254 -22.56 -5.06 -6.19
CA SER A 254 -23.17 -3.86 -6.75
C SER A 254 -22.13 -2.89 -7.28
N GLU A 255 -22.43 -2.21 -8.38
CA GLU A 255 -21.57 -1.14 -8.95
C GLU A 255 -21.36 -0.03 -7.91
N PRO A 256 -20.12 0.31 -7.53
CA PRO A 256 -19.84 1.37 -6.55
C PRO A 256 -20.29 2.78 -6.97
N GLY A 257 -20.45 3.01 -8.28
CA GLY A 257 -20.77 4.32 -8.83
C GLY A 257 -19.73 5.37 -8.44
N ASP A 258 -20.19 6.59 -8.15
CA ASP A 258 -19.32 7.73 -7.86
C ASP A 258 -18.46 7.57 -6.58
N ASN A 259 -18.74 6.59 -5.73
CA ASN A 259 -17.95 6.29 -4.54
C ASN A 259 -16.77 5.34 -4.81
N GLY A 260 -16.70 4.77 -6.00
CA GLY A 260 -15.61 3.86 -6.39
C GLY A 260 -14.46 4.58 -7.06
N VAL A 261 -13.39 3.84 -7.35
CA VAL A 261 -12.18 4.28 -8.06
C VAL A 261 -12.12 3.58 -9.40
N ALA A 262 -11.94 4.33 -10.51
CA ALA A 262 -11.82 3.75 -11.84
C ALA A 262 -10.43 3.12 -12.05
N LEU A 263 -10.32 2.19 -13.01
CA LEU A 263 -8.99 1.80 -13.52
C LEU A 263 -8.31 3.02 -14.15
N GLY A 264 -7.01 3.19 -13.88
CA GLY A 264 -6.23 4.34 -14.33
C GLY A 264 -6.48 5.64 -13.54
N GLU A 265 -7.30 5.63 -12.49
CA GLU A 265 -7.52 6.77 -11.60
C GLU A 265 -6.53 6.74 -10.44
N ASP A 266 -5.74 7.82 -10.30
CA ASP A 266 -4.74 7.92 -9.24
C ASP A 266 -5.37 8.06 -7.86
N PHE A 267 -4.76 7.41 -6.90
CA PHE A 267 -4.99 7.60 -5.48
C PHE A 267 -3.71 7.35 -4.68
N SER A 268 -3.70 7.77 -3.44
CA SER A 268 -2.55 7.60 -2.55
C SER A 268 -2.93 6.87 -1.28
N TYR A 269 -1.94 6.19 -0.71
CA TYR A 269 -2.03 5.71 0.65
C TYR A 269 -0.78 6.05 1.45
N THR A 270 -0.96 6.29 2.73
CA THR A 270 0.09 6.38 3.74
C THR A 270 -0.16 5.32 4.78
N VAL A 271 0.85 4.49 5.03
CA VAL A 271 0.92 3.52 6.13
C VAL A 271 1.99 4.01 7.07
N ASN A 272 1.62 4.45 8.28
CA ASN A 272 2.55 4.93 9.30
C ASN A 272 2.39 4.08 10.56
N VAL A 273 3.37 3.23 10.85
CA VAL A 273 3.39 2.45 12.10
C VAL A 273 4.33 3.16 13.06
N HIS A 274 3.75 3.85 14.03
CA HIS A 274 4.51 4.56 15.07
C HIS A 274 4.33 3.87 16.41
N GLU A 275 5.43 3.48 17.01
CA GLU A 275 5.46 2.62 18.20
C GLU A 275 4.70 1.30 17.95
N ASN A 276 3.45 1.18 18.39
CA ASN A 276 2.61 -0.01 18.19
C ASN A 276 1.41 0.26 17.28
N THR A 277 1.12 1.52 17.01
CA THR A 277 -0.11 1.89 16.30
C THR A 277 0.15 2.11 14.82
N MET A 278 -0.60 1.42 14.00
CA MET A 278 -0.68 1.64 12.57
C MET A 278 -1.75 2.69 12.26
N TYR A 279 -1.35 3.77 11.62
CA TYR A 279 -2.21 4.81 11.07
C TYR A 279 -2.25 4.67 9.56
N LEU A 280 -3.44 4.68 9.00
CA LEU A 280 -3.68 4.58 7.57
C LEU A 280 -4.39 5.83 7.09
N THR A 281 -3.88 6.45 6.03
CA THR A 281 -4.54 7.55 5.33
C THR A 281 -4.64 7.22 3.85
N PHE A 282 -5.84 7.36 3.30
CA PHE A 282 -6.12 7.18 1.87
C PHE A 282 -6.63 8.49 1.30
N GLU A 283 -6.09 8.91 0.17
CA GLU A 283 -6.38 10.19 -0.46
C GLU A 283 -6.63 10.02 -1.97
N SER A 284 -7.56 10.78 -2.50
CA SER A 284 -7.91 10.85 -3.92
C SER A 284 -8.31 12.29 -4.24
N ASP A 285 -8.08 12.73 -5.46
CA ASP A 285 -8.49 14.06 -5.91
C ASP A 285 -10.02 14.24 -5.92
N ARG A 286 -10.76 13.13 -5.97
CA ARG A 286 -12.22 13.13 -6.14
C ARG A 286 -12.99 12.64 -4.92
N LEU A 287 -12.42 11.74 -4.14
CA LEU A 287 -13.08 11.10 -3.01
C LEU A 287 -12.62 11.71 -1.68
N ASP A 288 -13.44 11.62 -0.67
CA ASP A 288 -13.08 12.09 0.67
C ASP A 288 -11.88 11.30 1.21
N THR A 289 -10.98 12.00 1.90
CA THR A 289 -9.87 11.38 2.62
C THR A 289 -10.39 10.44 3.70
N VAL A 290 -9.93 9.19 3.68
CA VAL A 290 -10.29 8.16 4.67
C VAL A 290 -9.10 7.89 5.59
N ARG A 291 -9.37 7.80 6.90
CA ARG A 291 -8.36 7.50 7.92
C ARG A 291 -8.81 6.37 8.82
N HIS A 292 -7.89 5.47 9.09
CA HIS A 292 -8.05 4.39 10.05
C HIS A 292 -6.87 4.33 11.00
N LYS A 293 -7.05 3.70 12.13
CA LYS A 293 -5.95 3.33 13.03
C LYS A 293 -6.28 2.02 13.73
N ILE A 294 -5.24 1.27 14.07
CA ILE A 294 -5.32 0.04 14.85
C ILE A 294 -4.04 -0.11 15.67
N ASP A 295 -4.14 -0.52 16.92
CA ASP A 295 -2.99 -0.94 17.72
C ASP A 295 -2.63 -2.38 17.34
N LEU A 296 -1.42 -2.59 16.85
CA LEU A 296 -0.95 -3.92 16.43
C LEU A 296 -0.42 -4.77 17.60
N SER A 297 -0.42 -4.24 18.82
CA SER A 297 0.07 -4.93 20.02
C SER A 297 -1.02 -5.52 20.90
N ASP A 298 -2.26 -5.44 20.47
CA ASP A 298 -3.41 -6.03 21.16
C ASP A 298 -4.40 -6.67 20.17
N ASN A 299 -5.57 -7.07 20.63
CA ASN A 299 -6.65 -7.64 19.82
C ASN A 299 -7.87 -6.72 19.75
N VAL A 300 -7.68 -5.43 19.79
CA VAL A 300 -8.75 -4.44 19.57
C VAL A 300 -8.77 -4.06 18.10
N ASP A 301 -9.86 -4.32 17.42
CA ASP A 301 -10.02 -4.02 15.99
C ASP A 301 -10.04 -2.51 15.69
N ALA A 302 -9.96 -2.12 14.42
CA ALA A 302 -9.96 -0.72 14.01
C ALA A 302 -11.27 0.04 14.33
N ASN A 303 -12.33 -0.65 14.74
CA ASN A 303 -13.58 -0.06 15.24
C ASN A 303 -13.57 0.11 16.77
N GLY A 304 -12.50 -0.28 17.44
CA GLY A 304 -12.36 -0.22 18.91
C GLY A 304 -13.08 -1.36 19.64
N VAL A 305 -13.32 -2.49 18.97
CA VAL A 305 -13.97 -3.66 19.54
C VAL A 305 -12.94 -4.76 19.79
N VAL A 306 -12.98 -5.38 20.97
CA VAL A 306 -12.10 -6.52 21.27
C VAL A 306 -12.49 -7.70 20.39
N ASP A 307 -11.57 -8.19 19.56
CA ASP A 307 -11.71 -9.41 18.78
C ASP A 307 -11.16 -10.60 19.58
N THR A 308 -12.05 -11.32 20.21
CA THR A 308 -11.70 -12.49 21.05
C THR A 308 -11.19 -13.70 20.27
N LEU A 309 -11.25 -13.65 18.94
CA LEU A 309 -10.72 -14.68 18.05
C LEU A 309 -9.30 -14.38 17.57
N ASP A 310 -8.81 -13.16 17.79
CA ASP A 310 -7.45 -12.77 17.45
C ASP A 310 -6.49 -13.05 18.62
N HIS A 311 -5.18 -13.02 18.32
CA HIS A 311 -4.14 -13.14 19.33
C HIS A 311 -4.17 -11.94 20.28
N PRO A 312 -4.20 -12.14 21.62
CA PRO A 312 -4.37 -11.05 22.57
C PRO A 312 -3.24 -10.01 22.58
N ASN A 313 -2.08 -10.34 22.05
CA ASN A 313 -0.92 -9.44 21.89
C ASN A 313 -0.68 -9.06 20.41
N GLY A 314 -1.66 -9.26 19.53
CA GLY A 314 -1.56 -8.93 18.12
C GLY A 314 -0.25 -9.42 17.48
N TYR A 315 0.48 -8.51 16.85
CA TYR A 315 1.74 -8.77 16.15
C TYR A 315 3.00 -8.44 16.96
N THR A 316 2.89 -8.31 18.28
CA THR A 316 4.02 -7.93 19.16
C THR A 316 5.22 -8.87 19.02
N GLY A 317 4.99 -10.16 18.75
CA GLY A 317 6.06 -11.15 18.63
C GLY A 317 6.79 -11.17 17.28
N ASP A 318 6.26 -10.51 16.26
CA ASP A 318 6.68 -10.71 14.87
C ASP A 318 7.78 -9.75 14.40
N TYR A 319 8.48 -10.15 13.34
CA TYR A 319 9.35 -9.31 12.52
C TYR A 319 8.53 -8.83 11.34
N LEU A 320 8.62 -7.54 11.02
CA LEU A 320 7.72 -6.91 10.07
C LEU A 320 8.50 -6.21 8.95
N TYR A 321 7.91 -6.20 7.75
CA TYR A 321 8.45 -5.49 6.59
C TYR A 321 7.35 -5.03 5.63
N PHE A 322 7.63 -3.99 4.86
CA PHE A 322 6.71 -3.47 3.84
C PHE A 322 6.86 -4.22 2.52
N LYS A 323 5.74 -4.30 1.79
CA LYS A 323 5.70 -4.76 0.39
C LYS A 323 4.82 -3.82 -0.44
N ALA A 324 5.14 -3.67 -1.72
CA ALA A 324 4.36 -2.87 -2.67
C ALA A 324 4.53 -3.40 -4.10
N GLY A 325 3.48 -3.36 -4.90
CA GLY A 325 3.52 -3.84 -6.29
C GLY A 325 2.17 -4.38 -6.77
N SER A 326 2.21 -5.39 -7.63
CA SER A 326 1.05 -6.12 -8.11
C SER A 326 1.09 -7.56 -7.58
N TYR A 327 0.35 -7.84 -6.49
CA TYR A 327 0.17 -9.19 -5.99
C TYR A 327 -1.21 -9.70 -6.43
N ASN A 328 -1.22 -10.50 -7.48
CA ASN A 328 -2.44 -11.01 -8.10
C ASN A 328 -3.18 -11.96 -7.15
N GLN A 329 -4.46 -11.78 -7.00
CA GLN A 329 -5.28 -12.60 -6.11
C GLN A 329 -5.89 -13.84 -6.81
N CYS A 330 -5.40 -14.16 -8.00
CA CYS A 330 -5.67 -15.40 -8.72
C CYS A 330 -4.68 -16.50 -8.33
N SER A 331 -5.19 -17.65 -7.92
CA SER A 331 -4.36 -18.81 -7.59
C SER A 331 -4.00 -19.62 -8.83
N THR A 332 -2.77 -20.12 -8.87
CA THR A 332 -2.36 -21.18 -9.82
C THR A 332 -2.94 -22.53 -9.42
N LYS A 333 -3.38 -22.70 -8.16
CA LYS A 333 -4.00 -23.91 -7.61
C LYS A 333 -5.51 -23.93 -7.86
N ASP A 334 -5.97 -24.95 -8.57
CA ASP A 334 -7.39 -25.17 -8.78
C ASP A 334 -7.98 -26.09 -7.68
N ALA A 335 -8.55 -25.44 -6.65
CA ALA A 335 -9.21 -26.15 -5.54
C ALA A 335 -10.43 -25.37 -5.04
N PRO A 336 -11.64 -25.97 -5.03
CA PRO A 336 -12.87 -25.28 -4.61
C PRO A 336 -12.81 -24.79 -3.16
N THR A 337 -12.12 -25.54 -2.28
CA THR A 337 -11.99 -25.23 -0.85
C THR A 337 -10.86 -24.25 -0.53
N PHE A 338 -10.02 -23.91 -1.51
CA PHE A 338 -8.93 -22.99 -1.30
C PHE A 338 -9.46 -21.55 -1.25
N ARG A 339 -8.87 -20.70 -0.42
CA ARG A 339 -9.30 -19.30 -0.23
C ARG A 339 -9.33 -18.50 -1.54
N TYR A 340 -8.26 -18.60 -2.33
CA TYR A 340 -8.11 -17.83 -3.55
C TYR A 340 -8.85 -18.51 -4.72
N PRO A 341 -9.42 -17.73 -5.67
CA PRO A 341 -10.00 -18.28 -6.88
C PRO A 341 -8.91 -18.84 -7.79
N ALA A 342 -9.15 -19.98 -8.38
CA ALA A 342 -8.40 -20.39 -9.55
C ALA A 342 -8.87 -19.55 -10.75
N CYS A 343 -7.93 -18.89 -11.42
CA CYS A 343 -8.25 -18.08 -12.59
C CYS A 343 -7.69 -18.74 -13.85
N PRO A 344 -8.34 -18.55 -15.01
CA PRO A 344 -7.78 -19.00 -16.28
C PRO A 344 -6.49 -18.24 -16.59
N GLY A 345 -5.66 -18.86 -17.40
CA GLY A 345 -4.41 -18.32 -17.90
C GLY A 345 -3.67 -19.42 -18.67
N THR A 346 -2.79 -19.03 -19.56
CA THR A 346 -2.09 -19.93 -20.47
C THR A 346 -0.60 -20.06 -20.13
N GLY A 347 -0.05 -19.12 -19.37
CA GLY A 347 1.40 -18.98 -19.16
C GLY A 347 2.12 -18.31 -20.35
N ASP A 348 1.39 -17.94 -21.39
CA ASP A 348 1.84 -17.09 -22.49
C ASP A 348 1.34 -15.67 -22.21
N LEU A 349 2.27 -14.76 -21.90
CA LEU A 349 1.90 -13.42 -21.45
C LEU A 349 1.12 -12.63 -22.50
N GLU A 350 1.51 -12.66 -23.78
CA GLU A 350 0.82 -11.92 -24.83
C GLU A 350 -0.64 -12.35 -24.92
N LYS A 351 -0.86 -13.66 -24.84
CA LYS A 351 -2.21 -14.23 -24.85
C LYS A 351 -2.98 -13.89 -23.57
N ASP A 352 -2.34 -13.99 -22.41
CA ASP A 352 -2.99 -13.72 -21.13
C ASP A 352 -3.33 -12.22 -20.97
N LEU A 353 -2.52 -11.30 -21.51
CA LEU A 353 -2.85 -9.88 -21.63
C LEU A 353 -4.07 -9.66 -22.56
N ALA A 354 -4.09 -10.31 -23.73
CA ALA A 354 -5.20 -10.20 -24.66
C ALA A 354 -6.52 -10.75 -24.10
N ASP A 355 -6.45 -11.79 -23.27
CA ASP A 355 -7.62 -12.43 -22.65
C ASP A 355 -8.03 -11.75 -21.31
N GLY A 356 -7.29 -10.77 -20.81
CA GLY A 356 -7.53 -10.08 -19.53
C GLY A 356 -7.23 -10.95 -18.29
N ASN A 357 -6.27 -11.87 -18.41
CA ASN A 357 -5.88 -12.84 -17.39
C ASN A 357 -4.64 -12.37 -16.59
N TYR A 358 -4.65 -11.15 -16.10
CA TYR A 358 -3.54 -10.54 -15.36
C TYR A 358 -4.02 -9.45 -14.41
N SER A 359 -3.13 -8.99 -13.54
CA SER A 359 -3.25 -7.70 -12.84
C SER A 359 -2.05 -6.80 -13.19
N GLN A 360 -2.29 -5.48 -13.22
CA GLN A 360 -1.25 -4.48 -13.47
C GLN A 360 -1.51 -3.25 -12.63
N VAL A 361 -0.43 -2.70 -12.06
CA VAL A 361 -0.44 -1.53 -11.18
C VAL A 361 0.71 -0.61 -11.56
N THR A 362 0.44 0.67 -11.63
CA THR A 362 1.44 1.71 -11.94
C THR A 362 1.63 2.64 -10.75
N PHE A 363 2.87 2.73 -10.25
CA PHE A 363 3.24 3.63 -9.15
C PHE A 363 3.95 4.87 -9.68
N SER A 364 3.39 6.05 -9.40
CA SER A 364 4.03 7.34 -9.64
C SER A 364 4.85 7.83 -8.44
N ARG A 365 4.62 7.27 -7.24
CA ARG A 365 5.38 7.52 -6.02
C ARG A 365 5.43 6.26 -5.16
N LEU A 366 6.59 5.95 -4.62
CA LEU A 366 6.77 4.96 -3.54
C LEU A 366 7.96 5.37 -2.69
N VAL A 367 7.75 5.60 -1.41
CA VAL A 367 8.78 6.05 -0.46
C VAL A 367 8.59 5.33 0.87
N VAL A 368 9.69 4.85 1.46
CA VAL A 368 9.74 4.40 2.85
C VAL A 368 10.61 5.36 3.65
N SER A 369 10.20 5.69 4.84
CA SER A 369 10.89 6.60 5.75
C SER A 369 10.64 6.21 7.21
N GLU A 370 11.28 6.92 8.14
CA GLU A 370 11.01 6.76 9.58
C GLU A 370 9.54 7.07 9.90
N SER A 371 9.00 6.36 10.88
CA SER A 371 7.65 6.63 11.39
C SER A 371 7.59 7.99 12.11
N SER A 372 6.40 8.54 12.19
CA SER A 372 6.16 9.81 12.91
C SER A 372 4.93 9.74 13.80
N PRO A 373 4.90 10.46 14.92
CA PRO A 373 3.68 10.63 15.71
C PRO A 373 2.56 11.26 14.85
N GLU A 374 1.32 10.82 15.06
CA GLU A 374 0.11 11.38 14.45
C GLU A 374 -0.73 12.18 15.45
#